data_08c78a427f2ddc314120b42397369697
#
_entry.id   08c78a427f2ddc314120b42397369697
#
_cell.length_a   1.000
_cell.length_b   1.000
_cell.length_c   1.000
_cell.angle_alpha   90.00
_cell.angle_beta   90.00
_cell.angle_gamma   90.00
#
_symmetry.space_group_name_H-M   'P 1'
#
loop_
_entity.id
_entity.type
_entity.pdbx_description
1 polymer ?
#
loop_
_entity_poly.entity_id
_entity_poly.type
_entity_poly.pdbx_seq_one_letter_code
_entity_poly.pdbx_strand_id
1 'polypeptide(L)'
;MAGSDLLLAGVLFLFAAVIAVPLASRLGIGAVLGYLLAGIAIGPWGLGFISDVDEILHFSELGVVFLMFIIGLELNPAKLWRLRSSIFGVGAAQVMLSAAILGGLLMTTGFSWQAAVVGGIGLAMSSTAMALQLMREKGMSRSEAGQLGFSVLLFKDLAVIPALALVPLLAGSADEHVNWLTVGMKVLAFAGMLIGGRYLLRPVFRFIASSGVREVFTAATLLLVLGSALFMEALGLSMALGTFIAGVLLAESEYRHELEIAIDPFKGLLLGLFFISVGMALNLGVLYTHLLWVAVSVAVLVAVKMLVLYLLARLYGLRSSERMQFAGVLSQGGEFAFVLFSLPASQRLFQHDQMALLLVAVTLSMMTTPLLMKGIDKLLSRRLNPADDTGEAPWVEDDKPQVIIVGFGRFGQVIGRLLMANKMRITVLERDISAVNLMRNYGYKVYFGDATQLELLRSAGAEEAQSIVITCNEPEDTMRLVEMCQQHFPHLHILARARGRVEAHELLQAGVTQFSRETFSSALELGRKALITLGMHPHQAQRAQLHFRRLDMRMLRELMPVHTDTVQISRVREARRELEEIFQREMQKESRQLDGWDEFE
;
A
#
# COMPACT_ATOMS: atom_id res chain seq x y z
N MET A 1 -17.40 -13.84 -31.30
CA MET A 1 -16.76 -12.63 -31.92
C MET A 1 -15.86 -13.02 -33.09
N ALA A 2 -15.93 -12.28 -34.22
CA ALA A 2 -14.92 -12.39 -35.26
C ALA A 2 -13.58 -11.90 -34.66
N GLY A 3 -12.44 -12.42 -35.13
CA GLY A 3 -11.11 -12.07 -34.57
C GLY A 3 -10.80 -10.56 -34.56
N SER A 4 -11.41 -9.79 -35.47
CA SER A 4 -11.34 -8.32 -35.52
C SER A 4 -12.00 -7.64 -34.30
N ASP A 5 -13.10 -8.20 -33.82
CA ASP A 5 -13.89 -7.60 -32.72
C ASP A 5 -13.15 -7.77 -31.38
N LEU A 6 -12.49 -8.91 -31.17
CA LEU A 6 -11.65 -9.15 -29.99
C LEU A 6 -10.43 -8.22 -29.94
N LEU A 7 -9.79 -8.00 -31.10
CA LEU A 7 -8.66 -7.07 -31.19
C LEU A 7 -9.11 -5.63 -30.93
N LEU A 8 -10.27 -5.22 -31.48
CA LEU A 8 -10.83 -3.90 -31.25
C LEU A 8 -11.15 -3.69 -29.77
N ALA A 9 -11.81 -4.67 -29.14
CA ALA A 9 -12.09 -4.63 -27.71
C ALA A 9 -10.80 -4.49 -26.89
N GLY A 10 -9.77 -5.29 -27.20
CA GLY A 10 -8.47 -5.20 -26.54
C GLY A 10 -7.82 -3.81 -26.66
N VAL A 11 -7.88 -3.20 -27.85
CA VAL A 11 -7.35 -1.83 -28.06
C VAL A 11 -8.15 -0.81 -27.26
N LEU A 12 -9.49 -0.90 -27.24
CA LEU A 12 -10.35 -0.01 -26.45
C LEU A 12 -10.07 -0.13 -24.94
N PHE A 13 -9.88 -1.35 -24.44
CA PHE A 13 -9.51 -1.58 -23.04
C PHE A 13 -8.19 -0.93 -22.68
N LEU A 14 -7.16 -1.19 -23.48
CA LEU A 14 -5.83 -0.62 -23.23
C LEU A 14 -5.86 0.90 -23.31
N PHE A 15 -6.57 1.47 -24.29
CA PHE A 15 -6.72 2.92 -24.45
C PHE A 15 -7.43 3.54 -23.24
N ALA A 16 -8.55 2.95 -22.81
CA ALA A 16 -9.29 3.42 -21.65
C ALA A 16 -8.46 3.32 -20.36
N ALA A 17 -7.72 2.22 -20.17
CA ALA A 17 -6.84 2.02 -19.02
C ALA A 17 -5.71 3.05 -18.98
N VAL A 18 -5.02 3.26 -20.10
CA VAL A 18 -3.88 4.18 -20.21
C VAL A 18 -4.28 5.64 -19.93
N ILE A 19 -5.51 6.02 -20.21
CA ILE A 19 -6.02 7.38 -19.93
C ILE A 19 -6.58 7.48 -18.51
N ALA A 20 -7.48 6.56 -18.15
CA ALA A 20 -8.26 6.70 -16.92
C ALA A 20 -7.43 6.44 -15.66
N VAL A 21 -6.49 5.49 -15.68
CA VAL A 21 -5.71 5.14 -14.49
C VAL A 21 -4.75 6.27 -14.07
N PRO A 22 -3.94 6.88 -14.95
CA PRO A 22 -3.12 8.03 -14.57
C PRO A 22 -3.94 9.22 -14.09
N LEU A 23 -5.11 9.46 -14.72
CA LEU A 23 -6.00 10.54 -14.32
C LEU A 23 -6.58 10.28 -12.92
N ALA A 24 -7.07 9.07 -12.67
CA ALA A 24 -7.58 8.66 -11.37
C ALA A 24 -6.50 8.72 -10.27
N SER A 25 -5.28 8.29 -10.59
CA SER A 25 -4.14 8.37 -9.67
C SER A 25 -3.78 9.80 -9.32
N ARG A 26 -3.77 10.71 -10.31
CA ARG A 26 -3.54 12.15 -10.07
C ARG A 26 -4.63 12.80 -9.22
N LEU A 27 -5.86 12.34 -9.35
CA LEU A 27 -6.99 12.79 -8.53
C LEU A 27 -7.01 12.16 -7.13
N GLY A 28 -6.10 11.23 -6.83
CA GLY A 28 -6.03 10.54 -5.54
C GLY A 28 -7.16 9.54 -5.27
N ILE A 29 -7.83 9.06 -6.35
CA ILE A 29 -8.93 8.08 -6.23
C ILE A 29 -8.50 6.63 -6.47
N GLY A 30 -7.25 6.42 -6.88
CA GLY A 30 -6.66 5.09 -7.02
C GLY A 30 -6.95 4.39 -8.35
N ALA A 31 -6.09 3.42 -8.71
CA ALA A 31 -6.12 2.75 -10.01
C ALA A 31 -7.41 1.92 -10.21
N VAL A 32 -7.88 1.23 -9.18
CA VAL A 32 -9.10 0.38 -9.25
C VAL A 32 -10.31 1.20 -9.67
N LEU A 33 -10.49 2.38 -9.08
CA LEU A 33 -11.58 3.28 -9.48
C LEU A 33 -11.37 3.86 -10.88
N GLY A 34 -10.12 4.09 -11.28
CA GLY A 34 -9.78 4.46 -12.66
C GLY A 34 -10.26 3.43 -13.66
N TYR A 35 -10.00 2.15 -13.42
CA TYR A 35 -10.47 1.05 -14.25
C TYR A 35 -12.01 0.95 -14.29
N LEU A 36 -12.68 1.04 -13.13
CA LEU A 36 -14.15 1.03 -13.08
C LEU A 36 -14.78 2.18 -13.87
N LEU A 37 -14.25 3.40 -13.71
CA LEU A 37 -14.71 4.58 -14.47
C LEU A 37 -14.45 4.45 -15.97
N ALA A 38 -13.30 3.87 -16.36
CA ALA A 38 -13.00 3.53 -17.74
C ALA A 38 -14.05 2.58 -18.32
N GLY A 39 -14.40 1.53 -17.57
CA GLY A 39 -15.45 0.58 -17.96
C GLY A 39 -16.82 1.22 -18.13
N ILE A 40 -17.22 2.08 -17.19
CA ILE A 40 -18.46 2.86 -17.31
C ILE A 40 -18.45 3.72 -18.58
N ALA A 41 -17.31 4.37 -18.88
CA ALA A 41 -17.19 5.27 -20.00
C ALA A 41 -17.30 4.56 -21.37
N ILE A 42 -16.66 3.38 -21.53
CA ILE A 42 -16.67 2.63 -22.80
C ILE A 42 -17.82 1.64 -22.92
N GLY A 43 -18.49 1.33 -21.81
CA GLY A 43 -19.58 0.37 -21.71
C GLY A 43 -20.92 0.87 -22.27
N PRO A 44 -21.97 0.01 -22.18
CA PRO A 44 -23.29 0.29 -22.75
C PRO A 44 -23.96 1.56 -22.21
N TRP A 45 -23.65 1.95 -20.98
CA TRP A 45 -24.21 3.13 -20.30
C TRP A 45 -23.43 4.42 -20.55
N GLY A 46 -22.23 4.33 -21.15
CA GLY A 46 -21.39 5.47 -21.49
C GLY A 46 -21.41 5.74 -22.99
N LEU A 47 -20.25 5.57 -23.64
CA LEU A 47 -20.09 5.81 -25.08
C LEU A 47 -20.62 4.68 -25.95
N GLY A 48 -20.94 3.51 -25.37
CA GLY A 48 -21.52 2.38 -26.08
C GLY A 48 -20.59 1.71 -27.10
N PHE A 49 -19.26 1.87 -26.95
CA PHE A 49 -18.30 1.24 -27.86
C PHE A 49 -18.33 -0.29 -27.78
N ILE A 50 -18.70 -0.82 -26.63
CA ILE A 50 -18.80 -2.25 -26.35
C ILE A 50 -20.20 -2.53 -25.80
N SER A 51 -20.98 -3.32 -26.52
CA SER A 51 -22.35 -3.69 -26.16
C SER A 51 -22.47 -5.12 -25.60
N ASP A 52 -21.60 -6.02 -26.03
CA ASP A 52 -21.57 -7.40 -25.55
C ASP A 52 -20.58 -7.56 -24.40
N VAL A 53 -21.10 -7.42 -23.18
CA VAL A 53 -20.31 -7.42 -21.96
C VAL A 53 -20.02 -8.85 -21.47
N ASP A 54 -20.91 -9.81 -21.75
CA ASP A 54 -20.86 -11.16 -21.16
C ASP A 54 -19.65 -11.97 -21.62
N GLU A 55 -19.30 -11.96 -22.92
CA GLU A 55 -18.10 -12.65 -23.43
C GLU A 55 -16.80 -12.05 -22.83
N ILE A 56 -16.79 -10.73 -22.64
CA ILE A 56 -15.62 -10.04 -22.09
C ILE A 56 -15.50 -10.30 -20.59
N LEU A 57 -16.62 -10.40 -19.89
CA LEU A 57 -16.64 -10.72 -18.46
C LEU A 57 -15.99 -12.09 -18.20
N HIS A 58 -16.32 -13.11 -18.99
CA HIS A 58 -15.69 -14.44 -18.87
C HIS A 58 -14.17 -14.41 -19.07
N PHE A 59 -13.69 -13.64 -20.07
CA PHE A 59 -12.25 -13.50 -20.25
C PHE A 59 -11.59 -12.72 -19.09
N SER A 60 -12.29 -11.75 -18.54
CA SER A 60 -11.80 -10.93 -17.43
C SER A 60 -11.73 -11.68 -16.10
N GLU A 61 -12.48 -12.78 -15.94
CA GLU A 61 -12.37 -13.67 -14.77
C GLU A 61 -10.95 -14.22 -14.57
N LEU A 62 -10.17 -14.34 -15.65
CA LEU A 62 -8.75 -14.67 -15.55
C LEU A 62 -7.98 -13.67 -14.68
N GLY A 63 -8.38 -12.39 -14.66
CA GLY A 63 -7.79 -11.39 -13.77
C GLY A 63 -7.93 -11.75 -12.28
N VAL A 64 -9.10 -12.28 -11.92
CA VAL A 64 -9.37 -12.76 -10.56
C VAL A 64 -8.55 -14.03 -10.25
N VAL A 65 -8.42 -14.92 -11.22
CA VAL A 65 -7.61 -16.14 -11.11
C VAL A 65 -6.15 -15.80 -10.79
N PHE A 66 -5.56 -14.86 -11.51
CA PHE A 66 -4.19 -14.40 -11.25
C PHE A 66 -4.05 -13.65 -9.92
N LEU A 67 -5.04 -12.81 -9.56
CA LEU A 67 -5.07 -12.12 -8.28
C LEU A 67 -5.08 -13.12 -7.12
N MET A 68 -5.92 -14.16 -7.19
CA MET A 68 -6.04 -15.17 -6.15
C MET A 68 -4.75 -15.98 -5.98
N PHE A 69 -4.06 -16.31 -7.10
CA PHE A 69 -2.76 -16.97 -7.03
C PHE A 69 -1.74 -16.14 -6.26
N ILE A 70 -1.64 -14.83 -6.55
CA ILE A 70 -0.69 -13.94 -5.87
C ILE A 70 -1.05 -13.76 -4.40
N ILE A 71 -2.32 -13.59 -4.07
CA ILE A 71 -2.75 -13.53 -2.66
C ILE A 71 -2.34 -14.80 -1.94
N GLY A 72 -2.54 -15.98 -2.57
CA GLY A 72 -2.04 -17.25 -2.04
C GLY A 72 -0.54 -17.25 -1.82
N LEU A 73 0.23 -16.76 -2.78
CA LEU A 73 1.69 -16.70 -2.74
C LEU A 73 2.22 -15.71 -1.68
N GLU A 74 1.52 -14.61 -1.45
CA GLU A 74 1.86 -13.60 -0.44
C GLU A 74 1.58 -14.07 1.00
N LEU A 75 0.76 -15.10 1.19
CA LEU A 75 0.46 -15.64 2.50
C LEU A 75 1.69 -16.30 3.12
N ASN A 76 2.31 -15.61 4.06
CA ASN A 76 3.42 -16.14 4.84
C ASN A 76 2.89 -16.74 6.15
N PRO A 77 2.90 -18.09 6.33
CA PRO A 77 2.34 -18.74 7.50
C PRO A 77 2.98 -18.28 8.81
N ALA A 78 4.27 -17.99 8.83
CA ALA A 78 4.97 -17.50 10.01
C ALA A 78 4.50 -16.10 10.44
N LYS A 79 4.22 -15.21 9.46
CA LYS A 79 3.67 -13.88 9.72
C LYS A 79 2.22 -13.97 10.20
N LEU A 80 1.41 -14.85 9.59
CA LEU A 80 0.03 -15.13 10.02
C LEU A 80 -0.01 -15.64 11.47
N TRP A 81 0.88 -16.58 11.82
CA TRP A 81 0.95 -17.12 13.18
C TRP A 81 1.32 -16.07 14.22
N ARG A 82 2.22 -15.16 13.88
CA ARG A 82 2.63 -14.06 14.77
C ARG A 82 1.50 -13.07 15.04
N LEU A 83 0.68 -12.77 14.03
CA LEU A 83 -0.44 -11.81 14.10
C LEU A 83 -1.79 -12.49 14.35
N ARG A 84 -1.83 -13.79 14.66
CA ARG A 84 -3.07 -14.57 14.73
C ARG A 84 -4.13 -14.00 15.67
N SER A 85 -3.75 -13.40 16.80
CA SER A 85 -4.71 -12.81 17.75
C SER A 85 -5.42 -11.58 17.16
N SER A 86 -4.73 -10.75 16.42
CA SER A 86 -5.32 -9.58 15.76
C SER A 86 -6.09 -9.98 14.50
N ILE A 87 -5.58 -10.92 13.71
CA ILE A 87 -6.20 -11.40 12.48
C ILE A 87 -7.52 -12.11 12.81
N PHE A 88 -7.49 -13.13 13.64
CA PHE A 88 -8.67 -13.93 14.00
C PHE A 88 -9.52 -13.28 15.10
N GLY A 89 -8.99 -12.29 15.83
CA GLY A 89 -9.76 -11.48 16.79
C GLY A 89 -10.52 -10.36 16.09
N VAL A 90 -9.82 -9.26 15.76
CA VAL A 90 -10.47 -8.07 15.17
C VAL A 90 -10.95 -8.31 13.75
N GLY A 91 -10.15 -9.01 12.93
CA GLY A 91 -10.49 -9.30 11.54
C GLY A 91 -11.74 -10.16 11.44
N ALA A 92 -11.79 -11.27 12.16
CA ALA A 92 -12.96 -12.15 12.19
C ALA A 92 -14.19 -11.43 12.76
N ALA A 93 -14.05 -10.77 13.91
CA ALA A 93 -15.14 -10.04 14.53
C ALA A 93 -15.73 -8.96 13.58
N GLN A 94 -14.87 -8.22 12.86
CA GLN A 94 -15.33 -7.23 11.91
C GLN A 94 -16.12 -7.84 10.77
N VAL A 95 -15.62 -8.90 10.13
CA VAL A 95 -16.32 -9.55 9.01
C VAL A 95 -17.62 -10.15 9.48
N MET A 96 -17.62 -10.90 10.59
CA MET A 96 -18.82 -11.58 11.09
C MET A 96 -19.90 -10.58 11.55
N LEU A 97 -19.53 -9.55 12.32
CA LEU A 97 -20.49 -8.56 12.79
C LEU A 97 -21.03 -7.72 11.63
N SER A 98 -20.17 -7.27 10.71
CA SER A 98 -20.62 -6.50 9.55
C SER A 98 -21.50 -7.35 8.62
N ALA A 99 -21.12 -8.60 8.36
CA ALA A 99 -21.91 -9.51 7.53
C ALA A 99 -23.27 -9.82 8.17
N ALA A 100 -23.31 -10.05 9.48
CA ALA A 100 -24.56 -10.31 10.20
C ALA A 100 -25.51 -9.09 10.18
N ILE A 101 -24.98 -7.89 10.46
CA ILE A 101 -25.79 -6.66 10.46
C ILE A 101 -26.27 -6.32 9.05
N LEU A 102 -25.36 -6.32 8.05
CA LEU A 102 -25.71 -5.98 6.67
C LEU A 102 -26.60 -7.06 6.05
N GLY A 103 -26.33 -8.35 6.30
CA GLY A 103 -27.20 -9.44 5.88
C GLY A 103 -28.59 -9.37 6.51
N GLY A 104 -28.66 -9.08 7.82
CA GLY A 104 -29.92 -8.85 8.50
C GLY A 104 -30.74 -7.70 7.89
N LEU A 105 -30.07 -6.58 7.54
CA LEU A 105 -30.71 -5.47 6.84
C LEU A 105 -31.19 -5.87 5.43
N LEU A 106 -30.42 -6.65 4.67
CA LEU A 106 -30.83 -7.17 3.36
C LEU A 106 -32.08 -8.05 3.46
N MET A 107 -32.20 -8.86 4.51
CA MET A 107 -33.43 -9.66 4.73
C MET A 107 -34.68 -8.78 4.92
N THR A 108 -34.53 -7.62 5.56
CA THR A 108 -35.67 -6.68 5.74
C THR A 108 -36.11 -6.02 4.42
N THR A 109 -35.25 -6.02 3.40
CA THR A 109 -35.55 -5.46 2.06
C THR A 109 -35.99 -6.50 1.04
N GLY A 110 -36.30 -7.72 1.48
CA GLY A 110 -36.89 -8.78 0.63
C GLY A 110 -35.87 -9.71 -0.03
N PHE A 111 -34.61 -9.69 0.39
CA PHE A 111 -33.64 -10.72 -0.03
C PHE A 111 -33.94 -12.06 0.66
N SER A 112 -33.74 -13.15 -0.07
CA SER A 112 -33.75 -14.49 0.56
C SER A 112 -32.64 -14.59 1.59
N TRP A 113 -32.77 -15.48 2.60
CA TRP A 113 -31.74 -15.61 3.62
C TRP A 113 -30.37 -16.03 3.05
N GLN A 114 -30.38 -16.87 1.99
CA GLN A 114 -29.16 -17.27 1.29
C GLN A 114 -28.48 -16.06 0.59
N ALA A 115 -29.27 -15.27 -0.15
CA ALA A 115 -28.81 -14.06 -0.79
C ALA A 115 -28.32 -13.02 0.25
N ALA A 116 -29.02 -12.90 1.38
CA ALA A 116 -28.64 -12.02 2.46
C ALA A 116 -27.32 -12.41 3.14
N VAL A 117 -27.06 -13.70 3.30
CA VAL A 117 -25.77 -14.19 3.82
C VAL A 117 -24.64 -13.86 2.86
N VAL A 118 -24.78 -14.21 1.57
CA VAL A 118 -23.75 -13.93 0.54
C VAL A 118 -23.56 -12.42 0.37
N GLY A 119 -24.66 -11.67 0.28
CA GLY A 119 -24.65 -10.21 0.19
C GLY A 119 -23.98 -9.56 1.40
N GLY A 120 -24.33 -10.00 2.60
CA GLY A 120 -23.72 -9.52 3.84
C GLY A 120 -22.22 -9.78 3.92
N ILE A 121 -21.76 -10.98 3.53
CA ILE A 121 -20.33 -11.32 3.47
C ILE A 121 -19.63 -10.44 2.42
N GLY A 122 -20.15 -10.33 1.21
CA GLY A 122 -19.57 -9.50 0.16
C GLY A 122 -19.46 -8.03 0.57
N LEU A 123 -20.51 -7.46 1.16
CA LEU A 123 -20.53 -6.09 1.66
C LEU A 123 -19.60 -5.88 2.88
N ALA A 124 -19.35 -6.91 3.69
CA ALA A 124 -18.43 -6.84 4.83
C ALA A 124 -16.96 -6.75 4.39
N MET A 125 -16.62 -7.22 3.18
CA MET A 125 -15.27 -7.10 2.62
C MET A 125 -14.90 -5.63 2.40
N SER A 126 -13.59 -5.31 2.51
CA SER A 126 -13.05 -3.98 2.19
C SER A 126 -11.88 -4.13 1.24
N SER A 127 -11.67 -3.15 0.37
CA SER A 127 -10.57 -3.15 -0.59
C SER A 127 -9.21 -3.08 0.10
N THR A 128 -8.41 -4.11 -0.08
CA THR A 128 -7.05 -4.18 0.46
C THR A 128 -6.13 -3.17 -0.24
N ALA A 129 -6.20 -3.09 -1.57
CA ALA A 129 -5.37 -2.19 -2.35
C ALA A 129 -5.61 -0.72 -1.97
N MET A 130 -6.88 -0.30 -1.92
CA MET A 130 -7.25 1.08 -1.60
C MET A 130 -6.95 1.44 -0.15
N ALA A 131 -7.25 0.54 0.79
CA ALA A 131 -7.00 0.79 2.20
C ALA A 131 -5.50 0.93 2.49
N LEU A 132 -4.64 0.06 1.92
CA LEU A 132 -3.19 0.15 2.07
C LEU A 132 -2.61 1.41 1.43
N GLN A 133 -3.14 1.84 0.27
CA GLN A 133 -2.75 3.09 -0.35
C GLN A 133 -3.08 4.29 0.57
N LEU A 134 -4.33 4.40 1.03
CA LEU A 134 -4.76 5.46 1.94
C LEU A 134 -3.97 5.46 3.26
N MET A 135 -3.69 4.28 3.83
CA MET A 135 -2.86 4.17 5.03
C MET A 135 -1.43 4.69 4.80
N ARG A 136 -0.85 4.43 3.62
CA ARG A 136 0.47 4.97 3.24
C ARG A 136 0.44 6.48 3.10
N GLU A 137 -0.51 7.01 2.34
CA GLU A 137 -0.70 8.45 2.13
C GLU A 137 -0.92 9.21 3.46
N LYS A 138 -1.58 8.57 4.43
CA LYS A 138 -1.84 9.14 5.77
C LYS A 138 -0.73 8.88 6.79
N GLY A 139 0.36 8.24 6.42
CA GLY A 139 1.44 7.88 7.35
C GLY A 139 1.08 6.84 8.39
N MET A 140 -0.07 6.18 8.26
CA MET A 140 -0.61 5.23 9.24
C MET A 140 0.09 3.86 9.23
N SER A 141 0.86 3.52 8.20
CA SER A 141 1.38 2.15 7.98
C SER A 141 2.18 1.57 9.17
N ARG A 142 2.75 2.43 10.00
CA ARG A 142 3.54 2.04 11.19
C ARG A 142 2.82 2.29 12.51
N SER A 143 1.67 2.98 12.51
CA SER A 143 0.86 3.22 13.72
C SER A 143 0.16 1.94 14.18
N GLU A 144 -0.32 1.92 15.42
CA GLU A 144 -1.13 0.82 15.95
C GLU A 144 -2.40 0.61 15.13
N ALA A 145 -3.05 1.70 14.70
CA ALA A 145 -4.21 1.67 13.83
C ALA A 145 -3.90 1.04 12.47
N GLY A 146 -2.74 1.36 11.87
CA GLY A 146 -2.30 0.77 10.60
C GLY A 146 -1.99 -0.71 10.70
N GLN A 147 -1.32 -1.15 11.77
CA GLN A 147 -1.03 -2.56 12.02
C GLN A 147 -2.31 -3.38 12.25
N LEU A 148 -3.25 -2.82 13.02
CA LEU A 148 -4.56 -3.43 13.23
C LEU A 148 -5.35 -3.49 11.92
N GLY A 149 -5.33 -2.41 11.13
CA GLY A 149 -5.95 -2.35 9.81
C GLY A 149 -5.39 -3.39 8.84
N PHE A 150 -4.08 -3.53 8.79
CA PHE A 150 -3.42 -4.59 8.02
C PHE A 150 -3.89 -6.00 8.46
N SER A 151 -4.05 -6.23 9.77
CA SER A 151 -4.53 -7.52 10.29
C SER A 151 -5.98 -7.80 9.86
N VAL A 152 -6.85 -6.78 9.84
CA VAL A 152 -8.24 -6.89 9.36
C VAL A 152 -8.28 -7.20 7.87
N LEU A 153 -7.48 -6.51 7.06
CA LEU A 153 -7.39 -6.75 5.61
C LEU A 153 -6.91 -8.17 5.32
N LEU A 154 -5.85 -8.60 6.00
CA LEU A 154 -5.32 -9.95 5.84
C LEU A 154 -6.33 -11.05 6.21
N PHE A 155 -7.16 -10.82 7.25
CA PHE A 155 -8.26 -11.74 7.56
C PHE A 155 -9.29 -11.77 6.43
N LYS A 156 -9.65 -10.63 5.84
CA LYS A 156 -10.62 -10.57 4.73
C LYS A 156 -10.13 -11.31 3.50
N ASP A 157 -8.86 -11.16 3.14
CA ASP A 157 -8.25 -11.89 2.03
C ASP A 157 -8.28 -13.40 2.28
N LEU A 158 -8.11 -13.83 3.54
CA LEU A 158 -8.27 -15.23 3.93
C LEU A 158 -9.74 -15.68 3.96
N ALA A 159 -10.65 -14.85 4.43
CA ALA A 159 -12.07 -15.15 4.57
C ALA A 159 -12.83 -15.25 3.24
N VAL A 160 -12.28 -14.68 2.18
CA VAL A 160 -12.90 -14.79 0.84
C VAL A 160 -12.93 -16.24 0.37
N ILE A 161 -11.98 -17.06 0.77
CA ILE A 161 -11.87 -18.46 0.35
C ILE A 161 -13.05 -19.30 0.85
N PRO A 162 -13.33 -19.38 2.15
CA PRO A 162 -14.53 -20.09 2.62
C PRO A 162 -15.81 -19.42 2.11
N ALA A 163 -15.82 -18.10 1.87
CA ALA A 163 -16.96 -17.43 1.26
C ALA A 163 -17.22 -17.92 -0.17
N LEU A 164 -16.17 -18.02 -1.01
CA LEU A 164 -16.27 -18.55 -2.37
C LEU A 164 -16.76 -20.03 -2.39
N ALA A 165 -16.34 -20.81 -1.43
CA ALA A 165 -16.81 -22.20 -1.28
C ALA A 165 -18.26 -22.30 -0.78
N LEU A 166 -18.70 -21.33 0.02
CA LEU A 166 -20.05 -21.29 0.60
C LEU A 166 -21.13 -20.95 -0.46
N VAL A 167 -20.82 -20.07 -1.43
CA VAL A 167 -21.79 -19.60 -2.42
C VAL A 167 -22.47 -20.75 -3.20
N PRO A 168 -21.74 -21.71 -3.81
CA PRO A 168 -22.35 -22.84 -4.50
C PRO A 168 -23.20 -23.73 -3.57
N LEU A 169 -22.81 -23.87 -2.30
CA LEU A 169 -23.56 -24.65 -1.33
C LEU A 169 -24.91 -24.02 -0.99
N LEU A 170 -24.95 -22.68 -0.94
CA LEU A 170 -26.19 -21.95 -0.68
C LEU A 170 -27.09 -21.85 -1.92
N ALA A 171 -26.52 -21.89 -3.12
CA ALA A 171 -27.23 -21.83 -4.39
C ALA A 171 -27.80 -23.19 -4.84
N GLY A 172 -27.33 -24.28 -4.26
CA GLY A 172 -27.83 -25.63 -4.56
C GLY A 172 -29.30 -25.77 -4.16
N SER A 173 -30.14 -26.29 -5.08
CA SER A 173 -31.50 -26.64 -4.77
C SER A 173 -31.54 -27.78 -3.74
N ALA A 174 -32.38 -27.68 -2.73
CA ALA A 174 -32.59 -28.70 -1.68
C ALA A 174 -33.08 -30.06 -2.24
N ASP A 175 -33.43 -30.15 -3.52
CA ASP A 175 -33.98 -31.32 -4.20
C ASP A 175 -32.95 -32.15 -4.99
N GLU A 176 -31.71 -31.71 -5.16
CA GLU A 176 -30.68 -32.59 -5.73
C GLU A 176 -30.23 -33.58 -4.69
N HIS A 177 -30.54 -34.86 -4.86
CA HIS A 177 -30.00 -35.96 -4.11
C HIS A 177 -28.48 -35.84 -4.08
N VAL A 178 -27.92 -35.52 -2.90
CA VAL A 178 -26.47 -35.42 -2.70
C VAL A 178 -25.86 -36.76 -3.07
N ASN A 179 -25.27 -36.83 -4.24
CA ASN A 179 -24.52 -38.02 -4.62
C ASN A 179 -23.20 -38.05 -3.84
N TRP A 180 -23.20 -38.75 -2.72
CA TRP A 180 -22.03 -38.86 -1.84
C TRP A 180 -20.77 -39.36 -2.54
N LEU A 181 -20.93 -40.12 -3.63
CA LEU A 181 -19.81 -40.56 -4.47
C LEU A 181 -19.17 -39.39 -5.20
N THR A 182 -19.99 -38.48 -5.76
CA THR A 182 -19.50 -37.26 -6.43
C THR A 182 -18.83 -36.32 -5.45
N VAL A 183 -19.41 -36.14 -4.26
CA VAL A 183 -18.79 -35.35 -3.18
C VAL A 183 -17.46 -35.97 -2.75
N GLY A 184 -17.42 -37.29 -2.57
CA GLY A 184 -16.19 -38.01 -2.23
C GLY A 184 -15.11 -37.86 -3.29
N MET A 185 -15.46 -37.95 -4.58
CA MET A 185 -14.51 -37.70 -5.69
C MET A 185 -13.97 -36.26 -5.69
N LYS A 186 -14.83 -35.26 -5.47
CA LYS A 186 -14.40 -33.86 -5.37
C LYS A 186 -13.43 -33.63 -4.20
N VAL A 187 -13.75 -34.20 -3.04
CA VAL A 187 -12.86 -34.14 -1.86
C VAL A 187 -11.54 -34.87 -2.11
N LEU A 188 -11.56 -36.04 -2.75
CA LEU A 188 -10.35 -36.80 -3.08
C LEU A 188 -9.48 -36.06 -4.09
N ALA A 189 -10.08 -35.46 -5.14
CA ALA A 189 -9.36 -34.67 -6.14
C ALA A 189 -8.76 -33.39 -5.51
N PHE A 190 -9.49 -32.73 -4.62
CA PHE A 190 -8.99 -31.58 -3.85
C PHE A 190 -7.82 -31.97 -2.95
N ALA A 191 -7.94 -33.06 -2.21
CA ALA A 191 -6.85 -33.60 -1.38
C ALA A 191 -5.65 -34.01 -2.24
N GLY A 192 -5.90 -34.62 -3.41
CA GLY A 192 -4.88 -34.95 -4.41
C GLY A 192 -4.13 -33.72 -4.91
N MET A 193 -4.83 -32.61 -5.17
CA MET A 193 -4.21 -31.33 -5.53
C MET A 193 -3.32 -30.80 -4.42
N LEU A 194 -3.77 -30.83 -3.17
CA LEU A 194 -2.98 -30.38 -2.00
C LEU A 194 -1.72 -31.23 -1.81
N ILE A 195 -1.89 -32.56 -1.80
CA ILE A 195 -0.77 -33.49 -1.57
C ILE A 195 0.17 -33.49 -2.77
N GLY A 196 -0.36 -33.65 -3.98
CA GLY A 196 0.41 -33.64 -5.22
C GLY A 196 1.14 -32.31 -5.43
N GLY A 197 0.46 -31.20 -5.21
CA GLY A 197 1.06 -29.88 -5.30
C GLY A 197 2.23 -29.71 -4.32
N ARG A 198 2.07 -30.12 -3.06
CA ARG A 198 3.13 -30.01 -2.05
C ARG A 198 4.39 -30.78 -2.42
N TYR A 199 4.25 -31.96 -3.00
CA TYR A 199 5.39 -32.83 -3.32
C TYR A 199 5.92 -32.65 -4.74
N LEU A 200 5.07 -32.30 -5.70
CA LEU A 200 5.41 -32.21 -7.12
C LEU A 200 5.88 -30.83 -7.56
N LEU A 201 5.28 -29.75 -7.04
CA LEU A 201 5.57 -28.40 -7.53
C LEU A 201 7.02 -27.98 -7.28
N ARG A 202 7.56 -28.22 -6.08
CA ARG A 202 8.93 -27.84 -5.74
C ARG A 202 9.98 -28.49 -6.67
N PRO A 203 10.01 -29.83 -6.87
CA PRO A 203 10.98 -30.45 -7.77
C PRO A 203 10.79 -30.03 -9.24
N VAL A 204 9.54 -29.82 -9.70
CA VAL A 204 9.26 -29.34 -11.06
C VAL A 204 9.83 -27.94 -11.26
N PHE A 205 9.54 -27.01 -10.35
CA PHE A 205 10.08 -25.65 -10.46
C PHE A 205 11.60 -25.60 -10.28
N ARG A 206 12.19 -26.49 -9.48
CA ARG A 206 13.65 -26.64 -9.40
C ARG A 206 14.25 -27.08 -10.73
N PHE A 207 13.66 -28.05 -11.39
CA PHE A 207 14.09 -28.50 -12.71
C PHE A 207 13.99 -27.39 -13.76
N ILE A 208 12.86 -26.65 -13.78
CA ILE A 208 12.63 -25.53 -14.70
C ILE A 208 13.61 -24.39 -14.43
N ALA A 209 13.81 -24.00 -13.18
CA ALA A 209 14.74 -22.93 -12.80
C ALA A 209 16.19 -23.28 -13.18
N SER A 210 16.56 -24.57 -13.12
CA SER A 210 17.90 -25.02 -13.53
C SER A 210 18.19 -24.86 -15.04
N SER A 211 17.16 -24.66 -15.88
CA SER A 211 17.33 -24.37 -17.31
C SER A 211 17.91 -22.98 -17.58
N GLY A 212 17.82 -22.05 -16.63
CA GLY A 212 18.29 -20.66 -16.77
C GLY A 212 17.49 -19.81 -17.78
N VAL A 213 16.40 -20.34 -18.35
CA VAL A 213 15.57 -19.66 -19.36
C VAL A 213 14.36 -19.03 -18.69
N ARG A 214 14.34 -17.70 -18.64
CA ARG A 214 13.30 -16.93 -17.94
C ARG A 214 11.90 -17.13 -18.54
N GLU A 215 11.81 -17.23 -19.85
CA GLU A 215 10.55 -17.43 -20.59
C GLU A 215 9.91 -18.77 -20.24
N VAL A 216 10.71 -19.83 -20.08
CA VAL A 216 10.23 -21.16 -19.68
C VAL A 216 9.70 -21.13 -18.24
N PHE A 217 10.36 -20.40 -17.35
CA PHE A 217 9.89 -20.23 -15.98
C PHE A 217 8.54 -19.49 -15.93
N THR A 218 8.40 -18.41 -16.70
CA THR A 218 7.14 -17.66 -16.81
C THR A 218 6.03 -18.54 -17.42
N ALA A 219 6.31 -19.27 -18.49
CA ALA A 219 5.36 -20.19 -19.11
C ALA A 219 4.90 -21.29 -18.14
N ALA A 220 5.80 -21.86 -17.35
CA ALA A 220 5.47 -22.87 -16.35
C ALA A 220 4.60 -22.28 -15.21
N THR A 221 4.87 -21.04 -14.83
CA THR A 221 4.06 -20.34 -13.82
C THR A 221 2.64 -20.07 -14.34
N LEU A 222 2.52 -19.60 -15.59
CA LEU A 222 1.22 -19.44 -16.25
C LEU A 222 0.48 -20.78 -16.38
N LEU A 223 1.18 -21.84 -16.80
CA LEU A 223 0.62 -23.20 -16.88
C LEU A 223 0.09 -23.68 -15.51
N LEU A 224 0.82 -23.42 -14.43
CA LEU A 224 0.36 -23.75 -13.08
C LEU A 224 -0.91 -23.01 -12.72
N VAL A 225 -0.95 -21.70 -12.95
CA VAL A 225 -2.11 -20.85 -12.61
C VAL A 225 -3.33 -21.30 -13.41
N LEU A 226 -3.23 -21.33 -14.73
CA LEU A 226 -4.34 -21.72 -15.60
C LEU A 226 -4.73 -23.19 -15.44
N GLY A 227 -3.76 -24.07 -15.28
CA GLY A 227 -3.99 -25.51 -15.06
C GLY A 227 -4.71 -25.79 -13.74
N SER A 228 -4.35 -25.09 -12.65
CA SER A 228 -5.06 -25.23 -11.37
C SER A 228 -6.49 -24.64 -11.43
N ALA A 229 -6.69 -23.55 -12.16
CA ALA A 229 -8.00 -22.99 -12.41
C ALA A 229 -8.93 -23.98 -13.16
N LEU A 230 -8.47 -24.47 -14.30
CA LEU A 230 -9.22 -25.43 -15.13
C LEU A 230 -9.47 -26.76 -14.40
N PHE A 231 -8.50 -27.22 -13.62
CA PHE A 231 -8.68 -28.44 -12.81
C PHE A 231 -9.82 -28.28 -11.80
N MET A 232 -9.90 -27.16 -11.11
CA MET A 232 -10.97 -26.90 -10.14
C MET A 232 -12.32 -26.67 -10.81
N GLU A 233 -12.34 -26.00 -11.96
CA GLU A 233 -13.54 -25.83 -12.77
C GLU A 233 -14.12 -27.16 -13.23
N ALA A 234 -13.28 -28.08 -13.72
CA ALA A 234 -13.69 -29.44 -14.11
C ALA A 234 -14.30 -30.24 -12.95
N LEU A 235 -13.95 -29.93 -11.70
CA LEU A 235 -14.56 -30.49 -10.49
C LEU A 235 -15.87 -29.77 -10.10
N GLY A 236 -16.27 -28.73 -10.82
CA GLY A 236 -17.40 -27.85 -10.48
C GLY A 236 -17.13 -27.04 -9.21
N LEU A 237 -15.87 -26.67 -8.97
CA LEU A 237 -15.42 -25.78 -7.91
C LEU A 237 -14.94 -24.44 -8.52
N SER A 238 -14.76 -23.43 -7.70
CA SER A 238 -14.31 -22.12 -8.18
C SER A 238 -12.87 -22.15 -8.70
N MET A 239 -12.61 -21.63 -9.90
CA MET A 239 -11.27 -21.41 -10.46
C MET A 239 -10.37 -20.61 -9.52
N ALA A 240 -10.94 -19.56 -8.90
CA ALA A 240 -10.26 -18.69 -7.96
C ALA A 240 -9.74 -19.46 -6.73
N LEU A 241 -10.51 -20.42 -6.21
CA LEU A 241 -10.10 -21.26 -5.10
C LEU A 241 -8.88 -22.13 -5.47
N GLY A 242 -8.89 -22.72 -6.68
CA GLY A 242 -7.78 -23.57 -7.13
C GLY A 242 -6.47 -22.82 -7.23
N THR A 243 -6.50 -21.68 -7.86
CA THR A 243 -5.30 -20.83 -8.05
C THR A 243 -4.79 -20.26 -6.74
N PHE A 244 -5.67 -19.89 -5.82
CA PHE A 244 -5.28 -19.50 -4.48
C PHE A 244 -4.51 -20.60 -3.75
N ILE A 245 -5.02 -21.84 -3.79
CA ILE A 245 -4.35 -22.99 -3.17
C ILE A 245 -2.99 -23.25 -3.82
N ALA A 246 -2.89 -23.17 -5.15
CA ALA A 246 -1.62 -23.30 -5.87
C ALA A 246 -0.60 -22.23 -5.40
N GLY A 247 -1.05 -21.00 -5.19
CA GLY A 247 -0.25 -19.92 -4.62
C GLY A 247 0.24 -20.23 -3.19
N VAL A 248 -0.65 -20.66 -2.31
CA VAL A 248 -0.31 -21.03 -0.92
C VAL A 248 0.71 -22.17 -0.85
N LEU A 249 0.58 -23.18 -1.72
CA LEU A 249 1.53 -24.31 -1.78
C LEU A 249 2.96 -23.87 -2.13
N LEU A 250 3.10 -22.76 -2.86
CA LEU A 250 4.38 -22.18 -3.25
C LEU A 250 4.81 -20.98 -2.39
N ALA A 251 3.98 -20.53 -1.44
CA ALA A 251 4.26 -19.39 -0.58
C ALA A 251 5.55 -19.51 0.25
N GLU A 252 5.93 -20.75 0.63
CA GLU A 252 7.17 -21.06 1.35
C GLU A 252 8.30 -21.57 0.42
N SER A 253 8.11 -21.53 -0.90
CA SER A 253 9.15 -22.01 -1.83
C SER A 253 10.26 -20.98 -2.01
N GLU A 254 11.46 -21.46 -2.28
CA GLU A 254 12.61 -20.61 -2.65
C GLU A 254 12.37 -19.81 -3.94
N TYR A 255 11.39 -20.24 -4.78
CA TYR A 255 11.01 -19.61 -6.05
C TYR A 255 9.91 -18.56 -5.92
N ARG A 256 9.39 -18.31 -4.71
CA ARG A 256 8.28 -17.40 -4.46
C ARG A 256 8.46 -16.03 -5.13
N HIS A 257 9.62 -15.42 -4.96
CA HIS A 257 9.90 -14.08 -5.49
C HIS A 257 9.97 -14.06 -7.02
N GLU A 258 10.53 -15.09 -7.63
CA GLU A 258 10.57 -15.23 -9.08
C GLU A 258 9.18 -15.48 -9.67
N LEU A 259 8.35 -16.28 -8.99
CA LEU A 259 6.95 -16.51 -9.36
C LEU A 259 6.16 -15.20 -9.31
N GLU A 260 6.34 -14.40 -8.26
CA GLU A 260 5.72 -13.10 -8.10
C GLU A 260 6.11 -12.15 -9.25
N ILE A 261 7.40 -12.03 -9.56
CA ILE A 261 7.91 -11.22 -10.68
C ILE A 261 7.37 -11.70 -12.02
N ALA A 262 7.27 -13.02 -12.23
CA ALA A 262 6.78 -13.59 -13.49
C ALA A 262 5.30 -13.30 -13.73
N ILE A 263 4.48 -13.21 -12.67
CA ILE A 263 3.02 -13.04 -12.75
C ILE A 263 2.59 -11.56 -12.65
N ASP A 264 3.35 -10.71 -11.98
CA ASP A 264 2.95 -9.33 -11.67
C ASP A 264 2.51 -8.50 -12.90
N PRO A 265 3.17 -8.56 -14.08
CA PRO A 265 2.72 -7.86 -15.28
C PRO A 265 1.34 -8.33 -15.76
N PHE A 266 1.08 -9.63 -15.71
CA PHE A 266 -0.19 -10.22 -16.14
C PHE A 266 -1.32 -9.89 -15.14
N LYS A 267 -1.02 -9.99 -13.84
CA LYS A 267 -1.95 -9.59 -12.77
C LYS A 267 -2.43 -8.16 -12.98
N GLY A 268 -1.52 -7.20 -13.14
CA GLY A 268 -1.89 -5.79 -13.28
C GLY A 268 -2.80 -5.54 -14.48
N LEU A 269 -2.49 -6.14 -15.63
CA LEU A 269 -3.25 -6.01 -16.87
C LEU A 269 -4.62 -6.70 -16.79
N LEU A 270 -4.66 -7.95 -16.35
CA LEU A 270 -5.88 -8.74 -16.28
C LEU A 270 -6.80 -8.28 -15.17
N LEU A 271 -6.26 -7.83 -14.04
CA LEU A 271 -7.04 -7.21 -12.99
C LEU A 271 -7.66 -5.88 -13.45
N GLY A 272 -6.91 -5.09 -14.22
CA GLY A 272 -7.43 -3.89 -14.88
C GLY A 272 -8.58 -4.23 -15.81
N LEU A 273 -8.42 -5.27 -16.64
CA LEU A 273 -9.45 -5.75 -17.53
C LEU A 273 -10.72 -6.20 -16.76
N PHE A 274 -10.54 -6.93 -15.67
CA PHE A 274 -11.64 -7.34 -14.79
C PHE A 274 -12.43 -6.12 -14.27
N PHE A 275 -11.76 -5.12 -13.72
CA PHE A 275 -12.45 -3.94 -13.21
C PHE A 275 -13.11 -3.10 -14.30
N ILE A 276 -12.51 -3.01 -15.49
CA ILE A 276 -13.15 -2.38 -16.65
C ILE A 276 -14.44 -3.14 -17.02
N SER A 277 -14.37 -4.47 -17.09
CA SER A 277 -15.54 -5.32 -17.39
C SER A 277 -16.64 -5.18 -16.35
N VAL A 278 -16.27 -5.18 -15.06
CA VAL A 278 -17.23 -4.89 -13.97
C VAL A 278 -17.83 -3.50 -14.13
N GLY A 279 -17.02 -2.49 -14.49
CA GLY A 279 -17.50 -1.14 -14.75
C GLY A 279 -18.50 -1.08 -15.91
N MET A 280 -18.28 -1.84 -17.00
CA MET A 280 -19.22 -1.95 -18.12
C MET A 280 -20.53 -2.66 -17.73
N ALA A 281 -20.42 -3.69 -16.88
CA ALA A 281 -21.57 -4.45 -16.39
C ALA A 281 -22.43 -3.66 -15.39
N LEU A 282 -21.95 -2.53 -14.86
CA LEU A 282 -22.74 -1.70 -13.94
C LEU A 282 -23.96 -1.12 -14.63
N ASN A 283 -25.14 -1.49 -14.13
CA ASN A 283 -26.40 -0.94 -14.59
C ASN A 283 -26.64 0.45 -13.99
N LEU A 284 -26.23 1.50 -14.70
CA LEU A 284 -26.49 2.87 -14.26
C LEU A 284 -27.98 3.27 -14.34
N GLY A 285 -28.82 2.49 -15.02
CA GLY A 285 -30.27 2.68 -15.00
C GLY A 285 -30.82 2.58 -13.58
N VAL A 286 -30.30 1.68 -12.76
CA VAL A 286 -30.65 1.58 -11.32
C VAL A 286 -30.29 2.84 -10.56
N LEU A 287 -29.19 3.50 -10.91
CA LEU A 287 -28.79 4.77 -10.29
C LEU A 287 -29.81 5.88 -10.61
N TYR A 288 -30.29 5.96 -11.86
CA TYR A 288 -31.26 6.98 -12.24
C TYR A 288 -32.67 6.70 -11.69
N THR A 289 -33.11 5.43 -11.72
CA THR A 289 -34.47 5.06 -11.28
C THR A 289 -34.59 5.00 -9.75
N HIS A 290 -33.52 4.66 -9.04
CA HIS A 290 -33.54 4.42 -7.60
C HIS A 290 -32.44 5.17 -6.84
N LEU A 291 -32.13 6.41 -7.25
CA LEU A 291 -31.04 7.22 -6.67
C LEU A 291 -31.08 7.27 -5.13
N LEU A 292 -32.27 7.43 -4.55
CA LEU A 292 -32.41 7.49 -3.09
C LEU A 292 -32.03 6.15 -2.43
N TRP A 293 -32.48 5.03 -2.99
CA TRP A 293 -32.15 3.69 -2.47
C TRP A 293 -30.67 3.38 -2.59
N VAL A 294 -30.04 3.78 -3.69
CA VAL A 294 -28.59 3.64 -3.89
C VAL A 294 -27.85 4.50 -2.85
N ALA A 295 -28.21 5.77 -2.69
CA ALA A 295 -27.58 6.66 -1.73
C ALA A 295 -27.72 6.14 -0.29
N VAL A 296 -28.92 5.66 0.07
CA VAL A 296 -29.18 5.05 1.39
C VAL A 296 -28.35 3.78 1.56
N SER A 297 -28.27 2.90 0.55
CA SER A 297 -27.46 1.67 0.62
C SER A 297 -25.98 1.96 0.84
N VAL A 298 -25.42 2.94 0.13
CA VAL A 298 -24.01 3.39 0.34
C VAL A 298 -23.83 3.96 1.73
N ALA A 299 -24.72 4.84 2.17
CA ALA A 299 -24.65 5.46 3.48
C ALA A 299 -24.75 4.42 4.61
N VAL A 300 -25.66 3.47 4.50
CA VAL A 300 -25.83 2.36 5.46
C VAL A 300 -24.62 1.45 5.47
N LEU A 301 -24.10 1.06 4.30
CA LEU A 301 -22.90 0.24 4.18
C LEU A 301 -21.72 0.88 4.92
N VAL A 302 -21.43 2.15 4.58
CA VAL A 302 -20.30 2.88 5.18
C VAL A 302 -20.54 3.11 6.68
N ALA A 303 -21.75 3.52 7.09
CA ALA A 303 -22.07 3.79 8.49
C ALA A 303 -21.99 2.54 9.37
N VAL A 304 -22.55 1.42 8.93
CA VAL A 304 -22.50 0.13 9.67
C VAL A 304 -21.07 -0.32 9.83
N LYS A 305 -20.29 -0.36 8.75
CA LYS A 305 -18.89 -0.78 8.82
C LYS A 305 -18.06 0.16 9.65
N MET A 306 -18.25 1.47 9.49
CA MET A 306 -17.54 2.49 10.29
C MET A 306 -17.85 2.34 11.78
N LEU A 307 -19.11 2.09 12.13
CA LEU A 307 -19.53 1.86 13.52
C LEU A 307 -18.88 0.60 14.09
N VAL A 308 -18.97 -0.54 13.39
CA VAL A 308 -18.38 -1.80 13.83
C VAL A 308 -16.87 -1.65 14.03
N LEU A 309 -16.17 -1.08 13.04
CA LEU A 309 -14.72 -0.85 13.10
C LEU A 309 -14.34 0.11 14.24
N TYR A 310 -15.10 1.18 14.43
CA TYR A 310 -14.88 2.12 15.54
C TYR A 310 -15.03 1.47 16.90
N LEU A 311 -16.08 0.65 17.09
CA LEU A 311 -16.31 -0.07 18.35
C LEU A 311 -15.22 -1.10 18.61
N LEU A 312 -14.81 -1.87 17.59
CA LEU A 312 -13.70 -2.81 17.70
C LEU A 312 -12.38 -2.10 18.03
N ALA A 313 -12.08 -0.99 17.35
CA ALA A 313 -10.91 -0.18 17.64
C ALA A 313 -10.91 0.36 19.08
N ARG A 314 -12.10 0.68 19.63
CA ARG A 314 -12.28 1.09 21.03
C ARG A 314 -11.99 -0.05 22.00
N LEU A 315 -12.47 -1.26 21.71
CA LEU A 315 -12.23 -2.46 22.51
C LEU A 315 -10.75 -2.85 22.54
N TYR A 316 -10.04 -2.62 21.44
CA TYR A 316 -8.60 -2.88 21.32
C TYR A 316 -7.72 -1.72 21.84
N GLY A 317 -8.31 -0.71 22.46
CA GLY A 317 -7.57 0.34 23.16
C GLY A 317 -6.99 1.45 22.30
N LEU A 318 -7.29 1.50 20.98
CA LEU A 318 -6.83 2.59 20.11
C LEU A 318 -7.31 3.96 20.63
N ARG A 319 -6.53 5.01 20.39
CA ARG A 319 -6.88 6.39 20.76
C ARG A 319 -8.06 6.91 19.92
N SER A 320 -8.81 7.88 20.44
CA SER A 320 -10.06 8.36 19.80
C SER A 320 -9.86 8.83 18.34
N SER A 321 -8.79 9.54 18.07
CA SER A 321 -8.44 10.02 16.72
C SER A 321 -8.06 8.88 15.78
N GLU A 322 -7.27 7.92 16.25
CA GLU A 322 -6.86 6.74 15.49
C GLU A 322 -8.04 5.82 15.18
N ARG A 323 -9.02 5.70 16.09
CA ARG A 323 -10.26 4.93 15.85
C ARG A 323 -11.02 5.44 14.64
N MET A 324 -11.11 6.77 14.51
CA MET A 324 -11.84 7.41 13.42
C MET A 324 -11.16 7.17 12.08
N GLN A 325 -9.83 7.32 12.02
CA GLN A 325 -9.05 7.03 10.80
C GLN A 325 -9.09 5.55 10.42
N PHE A 326 -8.90 4.65 11.40
CA PHE A 326 -9.01 3.21 11.20
C PHE A 326 -10.38 2.82 10.64
N ALA A 327 -11.45 3.32 11.25
CA ALA A 327 -12.81 3.04 10.83
C ALA A 327 -13.10 3.62 9.43
N GLY A 328 -12.66 4.84 9.14
CA GLY A 328 -12.87 5.49 7.85
C GLY A 328 -12.17 4.78 6.71
N VAL A 329 -10.90 4.41 6.89
CA VAL A 329 -10.11 3.73 5.85
C VAL A 329 -10.68 2.36 5.45
N LEU A 330 -11.31 1.64 6.38
CA LEU A 330 -11.80 0.28 6.17
C LEU A 330 -13.32 0.18 5.94
N SER A 331 -14.06 1.30 5.94
CA SER A 331 -15.52 1.30 5.88
C SER A 331 -16.12 1.04 4.50
N GLN A 332 -15.33 1.12 3.42
CA GLN A 332 -15.79 0.86 2.05
C GLN A 332 -16.04 -0.63 1.80
N GLY A 333 -16.76 -0.93 0.71
CA GLY A 333 -16.77 -2.25 0.08
C GLY A 333 -15.41 -2.59 -0.52
N GLY A 334 -15.25 -3.82 -1.00
CA GLY A 334 -14.00 -4.29 -1.60
C GLY A 334 -14.19 -5.04 -2.90
N GLU A 335 -13.09 -5.24 -3.62
CA GLU A 335 -13.01 -5.96 -4.89
C GLU A 335 -13.56 -7.39 -4.83
N PHE A 336 -13.45 -8.04 -3.67
CA PHE A 336 -13.97 -9.39 -3.49
C PHE A 336 -15.51 -9.49 -3.51
N ALA A 337 -16.21 -8.38 -3.26
CA ALA A 337 -17.66 -8.34 -3.45
C ALA A 337 -18.02 -8.58 -4.91
N PHE A 338 -17.28 -7.98 -5.87
CA PHE A 338 -17.49 -8.22 -7.29
C PHE A 338 -17.26 -9.69 -7.64
N VAL A 339 -16.18 -10.28 -7.12
CA VAL A 339 -15.86 -11.70 -7.34
C VAL A 339 -16.96 -12.60 -6.80
N LEU A 340 -17.42 -12.37 -5.55
CA LEU A 340 -18.48 -13.17 -4.94
C LEU A 340 -19.81 -13.05 -5.69
N PHE A 341 -20.16 -11.85 -6.14
CA PHE A 341 -21.44 -11.61 -6.85
C PHE A 341 -21.40 -12.04 -8.30
N SER A 342 -20.24 -12.06 -8.97
CA SER A 342 -20.09 -12.52 -10.37
C SER A 342 -20.11 -14.03 -10.52
N LEU A 343 -20.01 -14.81 -9.44
CA LEU A 343 -20.05 -16.27 -9.54
C LEU A 343 -21.36 -16.74 -10.19
N PRO A 344 -21.32 -17.71 -11.12
CA PRO A 344 -22.54 -18.26 -11.74
C PRO A 344 -23.57 -18.76 -10.73
N ALA A 345 -23.10 -19.32 -9.60
CA ALA A 345 -23.97 -19.73 -8.50
C ALA A 345 -24.66 -18.54 -7.81
N SER A 346 -24.03 -17.39 -7.73
CA SER A 346 -24.62 -16.18 -7.12
C SER A 346 -25.78 -15.64 -7.96
N GLN A 347 -25.73 -15.77 -9.28
CA GLN A 347 -26.82 -15.36 -10.18
C GLN A 347 -28.14 -16.13 -9.91
N ARG A 348 -28.07 -17.32 -9.34
CA ARG A 348 -29.26 -18.08 -8.88
C ARG A 348 -29.82 -17.57 -7.55
N LEU A 349 -29.00 -16.88 -6.75
CA LEU A 349 -29.38 -16.38 -5.43
C LEU A 349 -29.99 -14.98 -5.48
N PHE A 350 -29.50 -14.13 -6.38
CA PHE A 350 -29.91 -12.74 -6.50
C PHE A 350 -30.83 -12.52 -7.70
N GLN A 351 -31.82 -11.65 -7.53
CA GLN A 351 -32.51 -11.06 -8.65
C GLN A 351 -31.59 -10.06 -9.36
N HIS A 352 -31.81 -9.84 -10.66
CA HIS A 352 -30.95 -8.95 -11.46
C HIS A 352 -30.81 -7.54 -10.86
N ASP A 353 -31.91 -6.95 -10.41
CA ASP A 353 -31.93 -5.61 -9.82
C ASP A 353 -31.24 -5.58 -8.43
N GLN A 354 -31.38 -6.65 -7.65
CA GLN A 354 -30.72 -6.80 -6.36
C GLN A 354 -29.20 -6.84 -6.52
N MET A 355 -28.72 -7.63 -7.48
CA MET A 355 -27.29 -7.74 -7.79
C MET A 355 -26.73 -6.40 -8.29
N ALA A 356 -27.45 -5.74 -9.21
CA ALA A 356 -27.06 -4.43 -9.72
C ALA A 356 -26.96 -3.38 -8.61
N LEU A 357 -27.93 -3.36 -7.68
CA LEU A 357 -27.90 -2.45 -6.52
C LEU A 357 -26.66 -2.70 -5.63
N LEU A 358 -26.34 -3.97 -5.32
CA LEU A 358 -25.18 -4.31 -4.49
C LEU A 358 -23.86 -3.90 -5.15
N LEU A 359 -23.71 -4.17 -6.46
CA LEU A 359 -22.51 -3.80 -7.23
C LEU A 359 -22.31 -2.28 -7.28
N VAL A 360 -23.40 -1.53 -7.55
CA VAL A 360 -23.37 -0.05 -7.54
C VAL A 360 -23.05 0.48 -6.15
N ALA A 361 -23.64 -0.09 -5.09
CA ALA A 361 -23.36 0.33 -3.72
C ALA A 361 -21.89 0.12 -3.32
N VAL A 362 -21.31 -1.03 -3.68
CA VAL A 362 -19.88 -1.31 -3.45
C VAL A 362 -19.02 -0.29 -4.19
N THR A 363 -19.25 -0.09 -5.49
CA THR A 363 -18.49 0.84 -6.33
C THR A 363 -18.52 2.26 -5.76
N LEU A 364 -19.71 2.77 -5.48
CA LEU A 364 -19.87 4.12 -4.93
C LEU A 364 -19.28 4.26 -3.52
N SER A 365 -19.34 3.20 -2.69
CA SER A 365 -18.69 3.23 -1.37
C SER A 365 -17.17 3.37 -1.47
N MET A 366 -16.55 2.71 -2.47
CA MET A 366 -15.13 2.88 -2.76
C MET A 366 -14.83 4.31 -3.22
N MET A 367 -15.64 4.88 -4.15
CA MET A 367 -15.45 6.25 -4.65
C MET A 367 -15.59 7.31 -3.55
N THR A 368 -16.45 7.09 -2.58
CA THR A 368 -16.69 8.06 -1.48
C THR A 368 -15.61 8.02 -0.41
N THR A 369 -14.82 6.97 -0.30
CA THR A 369 -13.83 6.80 0.77
C THR A 369 -12.75 7.89 0.83
N PRO A 370 -12.13 8.33 -0.26
CA PRO A 370 -11.18 9.45 -0.21
C PRO A 370 -11.80 10.75 0.29
N LEU A 371 -13.07 11.01 -0.09
CA LEU A 371 -13.83 12.17 0.39
C LEU A 371 -14.16 12.05 1.86
N LEU A 372 -14.58 10.87 2.32
CA LEU A 372 -14.82 10.57 3.73
C LEU A 372 -13.56 10.81 4.56
N MET A 373 -12.39 10.34 4.08
CA MET A 373 -11.12 10.53 4.76
C MET A 373 -10.70 12.00 4.84
N LYS A 374 -10.91 12.79 3.77
CA LYS A 374 -10.73 14.25 3.82
C LYS A 374 -11.65 14.92 4.84
N GLY A 375 -12.91 14.47 4.93
CA GLY A 375 -13.86 14.93 5.95
C GLY A 375 -13.40 14.59 7.37
N ILE A 376 -12.92 13.36 7.61
CA ILE A 376 -12.38 12.92 8.90
C ILE A 376 -11.15 13.76 9.28
N ASP A 377 -10.21 13.97 8.35
CA ASP A 377 -9.03 14.79 8.61
C ASP A 377 -9.39 16.23 8.97
N LYS A 378 -10.36 16.82 8.26
CA LYS A 378 -10.86 18.18 8.56
C LYS A 378 -11.52 18.25 9.95
N LEU A 379 -12.25 17.20 10.34
CA LEU A 379 -12.84 17.11 11.67
C LEU A 379 -11.77 16.97 12.75
N LEU A 380 -10.76 16.10 12.49
CA LEU A 380 -9.67 15.87 13.43
C LEU A 380 -8.75 17.10 13.53
N SER A 381 -8.45 17.76 12.42
CA SER A 381 -7.64 19.00 12.44
C SER A 381 -8.33 20.09 13.27
N ARG A 382 -9.66 20.26 13.11
CA ARG A 382 -10.42 21.20 13.94
C ARG A 382 -10.43 20.86 15.43
N ARG A 383 -10.39 19.57 15.78
CA ARG A 383 -10.34 19.13 17.19
C ARG A 383 -8.93 19.18 17.77
N LEU A 384 -7.91 18.90 16.95
CA LEU A 384 -6.52 18.83 17.37
C LEU A 384 -5.79 20.17 17.19
N ASN A 385 -6.23 21.02 16.27
CA ASN A 385 -5.75 22.38 16.07
C ASN A 385 -6.93 23.33 16.32
N PRO A 386 -7.33 23.57 17.58
CA PRO A 386 -8.35 24.57 17.85
C PRO A 386 -7.84 25.89 17.25
N ALA A 387 -8.62 26.47 16.36
CA ALA A 387 -8.44 27.85 15.96
C ALA A 387 -8.42 28.71 17.22
N ASP A 388 -7.61 29.73 17.27
CA ASP A 388 -7.22 30.66 18.30
C ASP A 388 -8.31 31.21 19.26
N ASP A 389 -9.36 30.48 19.60
CA ASP A 389 -10.53 31.01 20.24
C ASP A 389 -10.95 30.30 21.55
N THR A 390 -10.04 29.84 22.36
CA THR A 390 -10.31 29.71 23.80
C THR A 390 -8.99 29.58 24.55
N GLY A 391 -8.76 30.56 25.39
CA GLY A 391 -7.63 30.70 26.28
C GLY A 391 -7.35 29.46 27.13
N GLU A 392 -6.07 29.32 27.44
CA GLU A 392 -5.40 28.32 28.27
C GLU A 392 -4.79 27.11 27.51
N ALA A 393 -4.06 27.36 26.42
CA ALA A 393 -2.86 26.57 26.15
C ALA A 393 -1.66 27.35 26.73
N PRO A 394 -0.66 26.71 27.33
CA PRO A 394 0.47 27.41 27.95
C PRO A 394 1.46 28.00 26.95
N TRP A 395 0.99 28.47 25.82
CA TRP A 395 1.78 29.13 24.78
C TRP A 395 1.46 30.62 24.82
N VAL A 396 2.43 31.39 25.14
CA VAL A 396 2.37 32.84 25.05
C VAL A 396 2.09 33.23 23.62
N GLU A 397 1.08 34.02 23.36
CA GLU A 397 0.54 34.44 22.03
C GLU A 397 1.56 35.13 21.11
N ASP A 398 2.78 35.41 21.59
CA ASP A 398 3.83 36.15 20.86
C ASP A 398 4.98 35.24 20.36
N ASP A 399 4.82 33.93 20.39
CA ASP A 399 5.93 33.01 20.12
C ASP A 399 5.98 32.57 18.65
N LYS A 400 6.44 33.50 17.78
CA LYS A 400 6.73 33.22 16.36
C LYS A 400 7.81 32.15 16.27
N PRO A 401 7.61 31.07 15.48
CA PRO A 401 8.62 30.02 15.39
C PRO A 401 9.88 30.53 14.70
N GLN A 402 11.03 30.12 15.20
CA GLN A 402 12.30 30.33 14.49
C GLN A 402 12.54 29.23 13.48
N VAL A 403 12.09 28.01 13.80
CA VAL A 403 12.28 26.82 12.97
C VAL A 403 10.99 26.02 12.88
N ILE A 404 10.64 25.63 11.67
CA ILE A 404 9.57 24.65 11.41
C ILE A 404 10.21 23.30 11.10
N ILE A 405 9.75 22.24 11.75
CA ILE A 405 10.17 20.86 11.47
C ILE A 405 9.01 20.12 10.85
N VAL A 406 9.19 19.65 9.62
CA VAL A 406 8.20 18.83 8.90
C VAL A 406 8.58 17.36 9.00
N GLY A 407 7.71 16.57 9.63
CA GLY A 407 7.96 15.16 9.96
C GLY A 407 8.77 15.03 11.25
N PHE A 408 8.22 14.36 12.26
CA PHE A 408 8.90 14.21 13.55
C PHE A 408 9.17 12.75 13.89
N GLY A 409 9.59 11.99 12.87
CA GLY A 409 10.10 10.65 13.02
C GLY A 409 11.44 10.61 13.78
N ARG A 410 12.11 9.46 13.77
CA ARG A 410 13.40 9.26 14.49
C ARG A 410 14.45 10.35 14.22
N PHE A 411 14.54 10.80 12.97
CA PHE A 411 15.49 11.84 12.56
C PHE A 411 15.06 13.23 13.06
N GLY A 412 13.78 13.62 12.82
CA GLY A 412 13.23 14.90 13.27
C GLY A 412 13.24 15.07 14.79
N GLN A 413 13.00 13.99 15.55
CA GLN A 413 13.08 14.00 17.02
C GLN A 413 14.47 14.34 17.57
N VAL A 414 15.53 13.88 16.91
CA VAL A 414 16.90 14.21 17.33
C VAL A 414 17.16 15.70 17.13
N ILE A 415 16.76 16.22 15.96
CA ILE A 415 16.91 17.66 15.65
C ILE A 415 16.06 18.49 16.60
N GLY A 416 14.79 18.15 16.80
CA GLY A 416 13.88 18.88 17.68
C GLY A 416 14.40 18.96 19.12
N ARG A 417 14.90 17.84 19.67
CA ARG A 417 15.51 17.82 21.01
C ARG A 417 16.75 18.70 21.11
N LEU A 418 17.61 18.67 20.08
CA LEU A 418 18.80 19.51 20.04
C LEU A 418 18.44 20.99 20.02
N LEU A 419 17.47 21.39 19.17
CA LEU A 419 17.01 22.78 19.06
C LEU A 419 16.34 23.25 20.35
N MET A 420 15.48 22.42 20.96
CA MET A 420 14.85 22.77 22.25
C MET A 420 15.86 22.89 23.39
N ALA A 421 16.86 22.02 23.46
CA ALA A 421 17.93 22.12 24.46
C ALA A 421 18.69 23.44 24.35
N ASN A 422 18.73 24.04 23.15
CA ASN A 422 19.29 25.36 22.89
C ASN A 422 18.26 26.51 22.95
N LYS A 423 17.10 26.24 23.53
CA LYS A 423 16.00 27.23 23.72
C LYS A 423 15.48 27.86 22.42
N MET A 424 15.62 27.16 21.29
CA MET A 424 15.05 27.60 20.04
C MET A 424 13.55 27.34 19.99
N ARG A 425 12.78 28.28 19.45
CA ARG A 425 11.34 28.16 19.26
C ARG A 425 11.05 27.36 18.01
N ILE A 426 10.47 26.18 18.19
CA ILE A 426 10.18 25.26 17.11
C ILE A 426 8.68 24.99 16.99
N THR A 427 8.23 24.89 15.76
CA THR A 427 6.88 24.35 15.43
C THR A 427 7.06 23.05 14.64
N VAL A 428 6.28 22.05 14.98
CA VAL A 428 6.32 20.74 14.34
C VAL A 428 5.07 20.52 13.50
N LEU A 429 5.23 20.01 12.29
CA LEU A 429 4.16 19.53 11.43
C LEU A 429 4.25 18.02 11.31
N GLU A 430 3.17 17.29 11.66
CA GLU A 430 3.17 15.83 11.65
C GLU A 430 1.81 15.28 11.19
N ARG A 431 1.85 14.22 10.38
CA ARG A 431 0.65 13.52 9.89
C ARG A 431 0.20 12.37 10.80
N ASP A 432 1.12 11.82 11.58
CA ASP A 432 0.80 10.73 12.49
C ASP A 432 0.20 11.30 13.78
N ILE A 433 -1.09 11.02 13.98
CA ILE A 433 -1.83 11.48 15.17
C ILE A 433 -1.25 10.93 16.47
N SER A 434 -0.75 9.70 16.47
CA SER A 434 -0.12 9.10 17.66
C SER A 434 1.13 9.86 18.05
N ALA A 435 1.93 10.23 17.07
CA ALA A 435 3.11 11.07 17.24
C ALA A 435 2.75 12.48 17.72
N VAL A 436 1.73 13.12 17.13
CA VAL A 436 1.26 14.45 17.53
C VAL A 436 0.89 14.50 19.02
N ASN A 437 0.07 13.53 19.47
CA ASN A 437 -0.36 13.48 20.87
C ASN A 437 0.81 13.25 21.85
N LEU A 438 1.75 12.39 21.47
CA LEU A 438 2.97 12.14 22.25
C LEU A 438 3.81 13.41 22.38
N MET A 439 4.04 14.10 21.28
CA MET A 439 4.89 15.30 21.23
C MET A 439 4.29 16.46 22.02
N ARG A 440 2.97 16.65 21.97
CA ARG A 440 2.31 17.66 22.80
C ARG A 440 2.51 17.42 24.29
N ASN A 441 2.49 16.15 24.72
CA ASN A 441 2.80 15.79 26.11
C ASN A 441 4.25 16.12 26.51
N TYR A 442 5.16 16.20 25.54
CA TYR A 442 6.56 16.65 25.75
C TYR A 442 6.75 18.17 25.61
N GLY A 443 5.66 18.92 25.42
CA GLY A 443 5.73 20.38 25.35
C GLY A 443 6.06 20.97 23.98
N TYR A 444 5.98 20.17 22.90
CA TYR A 444 6.17 20.69 21.54
C TYR A 444 4.91 21.37 21.02
N LYS A 445 5.07 22.51 20.33
CA LYS A 445 3.99 23.10 19.52
C LYS A 445 3.85 22.28 18.23
N VAL A 446 2.77 21.52 18.12
CA VAL A 446 2.58 20.58 17.01
C VAL A 446 1.26 20.81 16.32
N TYR A 447 1.30 20.98 15.00
CA TYR A 447 0.14 21.00 14.13
C TYR A 447 -0.01 19.63 13.45
N PHE A 448 -1.23 19.13 13.49
CA PHE A 448 -1.60 17.92 12.77
C PHE A 448 -2.02 18.25 11.36
N GLY A 449 -1.48 17.55 10.37
CA GLY A 449 -1.91 17.63 8.99
C GLY A 449 -0.81 17.33 7.96
N ASP A 450 -1.17 17.51 6.70
CA ASP A 450 -0.27 17.33 5.58
C ASP A 450 0.46 18.63 5.27
N ALA A 451 1.75 18.67 5.54
CA ALA A 451 2.60 19.85 5.33
C ALA A 451 2.73 20.25 3.83
N THR A 452 2.36 19.38 2.88
CA THR A 452 2.28 19.75 1.45
C THR A 452 1.09 20.67 1.14
N GLN A 453 0.29 21.04 2.13
CA GLN A 453 -0.78 22.04 2.02
C GLN A 453 -0.27 23.40 2.47
N LEU A 454 -0.32 24.38 1.56
CA LEU A 454 0.18 25.74 1.79
C LEU A 454 -0.45 26.41 3.03
N GLU A 455 -1.74 26.23 3.22
CA GLU A 455 -2.51 26.76 4.36
C GLU A 455 -1.94 26.28 5.72
N LEU A 456 -1.51 25.02 5.78
CA LEU A 456 -0.95 24.45 6.99
C LEU A 456 0.44 25.03 7.31
N LEU A 457 1.26 25.26 6.29
CA LEU A 457 2.56 25.92 6.46
C LEU A 457 2.39 27.36 6.96
N ARG A 458 1.41 28.10 6.41
CA ARG A 458 1.07 29.46 6.89
C ARG A 458 0.62 29.44 8.35
N SER A 459 -0.30 28.54 8.69
CA SER A 459 -0.79 28.39 10.07
C SER A 459 0.32 27.98 11.05
N ALA A 460 1.35 27.28 10.57
CA ALA A 460 2.51 26.90 11.36
C ALA A 460 3.51 28.05 11.55
N GLY A 461 3.29 29.20 10.92
CA GLY A 461 4.13 30.38 11.02
C GLY A 461 5.29 30.41 10.00
N ALA A 462 5.08 29.85 8.81
CA ALA A 462 6.13 29.83 7.77
C ALA A 462 6.53 31.23 7.26
N GLU A 463 5.64 32.22 7.38
CA GLU A 463 5.92 33.60 7.00
C GLU A 463 6.91 34.28 7.95
N GLU A 464 6.96 33.87 9.22
CA GLU A 464 7.82 34.45 10.25
C GLU A 464 9.04 33.58 10.59
N ALA A 465 9.03 32.31 10.23
CA ALA A 465 10.12 31.39 10.53
C ALA A 465 11.38 31.76 9.74
N GLN A 466 12.55 31.47 10.32
CA GLN A 466 13.85 31.66 9.64
C GLN A 466 14.26 30.44 8.83
N SER A 467 13.87 29.25 9.30
CA SER A 467 14.29 27.98 8.69
C SER A 467 13.20 26.93 8.71
N ILE A 468 13.22 26.06 7.71
CA ILE A 468 12.39 24.86 7.65
C ILE A 468 13.29 23.62 7.54
N VAL A 469 13.01 22.61 8.36
CA VAL A 469 13.72 21.34 8.37
C VAL A 469 12.77 20.25 7.88
N ILE A 470 13.01 19.76 6.67
CA ILE A 470 12.15 18.76 6.02
C ILE A 470 12.71 17.37 6.27
N THR A 471 11.97 16.55 7.01
CA THR A 471 12.37 15.18 7.38
C THR A 471 11.30 14.14 7.02
N CYS A 472 10.54 14.42 5.97
CA CYS A 472 9.48 13.53 5.46
C CYS A 472 10.03 12.16 5.05
N ASN A 473 9.18 11.14 5.14
CA ASN A 473 9.56 9.79 4.71
C ASN A 473 9.51 9.61 3.20
N GLU A 474 8.60 10.29 2.51
CA GLU A 474 8.43 10.16 1.06
C GLU A 474 9.25 11.21 0.32
N PRO A 475 10.11 10.82 -0.64
CA PRO A 475 10.94 11.75 -1.42
C PRO A 475 10.10 12.77 -2.19
N GLU A 476 8.98 12.31 -2.75
CA GLU A 476 8.07 13.16 -3.51
C GLU A 476 7.50 14.30 -2.68
N ASP A 477 7.14 14.02 -1.42
CA ASP A 477 6.67 15.06 -0.49
C ASP A 477 7.77 16.03 -0.12
N THR A 478 9.00 15.54 0.05
CA THR A 478 10.17 16.39 0.31
C THR A 478 10.39 17.37 -0.85
N MET A 479 10.35 16.90 -2.10
CA MET A 479 10.54 17.76 -3.27
C MET A 479 9.40 18.76 -3.44
N ARG A 480 8.14 18.34 -3.24
CA ARG A 480 6.98 19.24 -3.26
C ARG A 480 7.08 20.36 -2.22
N LEU A 481 7.55 20.02 -1.01
CA LEU A 481 7.76 20.99 0.05
C LEU A 481 8.89 21.97 -0.29
N VAL A 482 9.98 21.49 -0.88
CA VAL A 482 11.08 22.34 -1.35
C VAL A 482 10.57 23.34 -2.38
N GLU A 483 9.88 22.88 -3.42
CA GLU A 483 9.31 23.73 -4.46
C GLU A 483 8.32 24.75 -3.88
N MET A 484 7.43 24.32 -2.99
CA MET A 484 6.45 25.18 -2.33
C MET A 484 7.12 26.25 -1.46
N CYS A 485 8.15 25.87 -0.69
CA CYS A 485 8.88 26.82 0.15
C CYS A 485 9.65 27.83 -0.70
N GLN A 486 10.29 27.41 -1.78
CA GLN A 486 10.98 28.33 -2.70
C GLN A 486 10.03 29.31 -3.39
N GLN A 487 8.82 28.85 -3.72
CA GLN A 487 7.83 29.62 -4.43
C GLN A 487 7.08 30.62 -3.52
N HIS A 488 6.69 30.20 -2.32
CA HIS A 488 5.83 30.98 -1.43
C HIS A 488 6.55 31.60 -0.23
N PHE A 489 7.71 31.03 0.19
CA PHE A 489 8.48 31.47 1.35
C PHE A 489 9.98 31.57 1.02
N PRO A 490 10.39 32.43 0.07
CA PRO A 490 11.78 32.48 -0.40
C PRO A 490 12.80 32.93 0.66
N HIS A 491 12.35 33.46 1.79
CA HIS A 491 13.19 33.86 2.93
C HIS A 491 13.58 32.66 3.80
N LEU A 492 12.90 31.51 3.68
CA LEU A 492 13.19 30.35 4.52
C LEU A 492 14.48 29.64 4.10
N HIS A 493 15.35 29.41 5.08
CA HIS A 493 16.48 28.50 4.88
C HIS A 493 15.99 27.06 4.93
N ILE A 494 16.11 26.35 3.80
CA ILE A 494 15.65 24.98 3.67
C ILE A 494 16.78 24.02 4.06
N LEU A 495 16.52 23.20 5.08
CA LEU A 495 17.35 22.08 5.47
C LEU A 495 16.57 20.80 5.20
N ALA A 496 17.18 19.79 4.55
CA ALA A 496 16.46 18.58 4.20
C ALA A 496 17.20 17.31 4.62
N ARG A 497 16.43 16.28 4.96
CA ARG A 497 16.93 14.92 5.10
C ARG A 497 16.87 14.23 3.74
N ALA A 498 17.96 13.57 3.35
CA ALA A 498 18.00 12.63 2.23
C ALA A 498 18.18 11.20 2.77
N ARG A 499 17.46 10.21 2.24
CA ARG A 499 17.67 8.81 2.61
C ARG A 499 18.98 8.26 2.04
N GLY A 500 19.28 8.65 0.80
CA GLY A 500 20.42 8.14 0.07
C GLY A 500 21.07 9.16 -0.86
N ARG A 501 21.88 8.65 -1.80
CA ARG A 501 22.62 9.49 -2.76
C ARG A 501 21.70 10.10 -3.82
N VAL A 502 20.69 9.36 -4.26
CA VAL A 502 19.75 9.82 -5.31
C VAL A 502 18.98 11.05 -4.82
N GLU A 503 18.30 10.95 -3.68
CA GLU A 503 17.58 12.07 -3.08
C GLU A 503 18.49 13.28 -2.75
N ALA A 504 19.70 13.01 -2.27
CA ALA A 504 20.67 14.07 -2.01
C ALA A 504 21.07 14.83 -3.28
N HIS A 505 21.12 14.13 -4.42
CA HIS A 505 21.38 14.72 -5.71
C HIS A 505 20.20 15.53 -6.23
N GLU A 506 18.98 15.01 -6.09
CA GLU A 506 17.73 15.71 -6.45
C GLU A 506 17.58 17.02 -5.65
N LEU A 507 17.88 16.99 -4.35
CA LEU A 507 17.90 18.18 -3.50
C LEU A 507 18.92 19.22 -3.98
N LEU A 508 20.13 18.78 -4.37
CA LEU A 508 21.15 19.68 -4.94
C LEU A 508 20.67 20.31 -6.27
N GLN A 509 20.03 19.53 -7.12
CA GLN A 509 19.46 20.06 -8.38
C GLN A 509 18.34 21.07 -8.12
N ALA A 510 17.55 20.87 -7.08
CA ALA A 510 16.54 21.81 -6.63
C ALA A 510 17.11 23.03 -5.87
N GLY A 511 18.44 23.17 -5.78
CA GLY A 511 19.09 24.30 -5.12
C GLY A 511 19.20 24.19 -3.60
N VAL A 512 18.82 23.07 -2.97
CA VAL A 512 18.97 22.83 -1.54
C VAL A 512 20.40 22.37 -1.25
N THR A 513 21.20 23.26 -0.71
CA THR A 513 22.63 22.99 -0.39
C THR A 513 22.83 22.41 1.01
N GLN A 514 21.88 22.62 1.91
CA GLN A 514 21.93 22.14 3.29
C GLN A 514 21.06 20.89 3.45
N PHE A 515 21.68 19.75 3.35
CA PHE A 515 21.01 18.45 3.57
C PHE A 515 21.90 17.47 4.34
N SER A 516 21.28 16.49 4.95
CA SER A 516 21.97 15.38 5.62
C SER A 516 21.40 14.04 5.16
N ARG A 517 22.29 13.10 4.79
CA ARG A 517 21.89 11.72 4.50
C ARG A 517 21.68 10.96 5.81
N GLU A 518 20.52 10.32 5.94
CA GLU A 518 20.02 9.74 7.20
C GLU A 518 21.01 8.81 7.91
N THR A 519 21.65 7.90 7.18
CA THR A 519 22.55 6.88 7.76
C THR A 519 24.03 7.21 7.60
N PHE A 520 24.39 8.17 6.77
CA PHE A 520 25.77 8.39 6.35
C PHE A 520 26.71 8.76 7.51
N SER A 521 26.31 9.72 8.34
CA SER A 521 27.15 10.17 9.44
C SER A 521 27.32 9.11 10.53
N SER A 522 26.24 8.39 10.86
CA SER A 522 26.27 7.30 11.83
C SER A 522 27.05 6.09 11.32
N ALA A 523 26.94 5.77 10.02
CA ALA A 523 27.72 4.70 9.39
C ALA A 523 29.22 5.02 9.38
N LEU A 524 29.60 6.27 9.09
CA LEU A 524 30.98 6.71 9.15
C LEU A 524 31.56 6.63 10.56
N GLU A 525 30.77 7.01 11.57
CA GLU A 525 31.20 6.91 12.96
C GLU A 525 31.40 5.44 13.39
N LEU A 526 30.50 4.55 12.99
CA LEU A 526 30.65 3.12 13.25
C LEU A 526 31.84 2.53 12.48
N GLY A 527 32.07 2.95 11.23
CA GLY A 527 33.23 2.57 10.42
C GLY A 527 34.56 2.99 11.09
N ARG A 528 34.61 4.22 11.62
CA ARG A 528 35.78 4.69 12.40
C ARG A 528 36.06 3.79 13.61
N LYS A 529 35.02 3.45 14.37
CA LYS A 529 35.16 2.54 15.52
C LYS A 529 35.66 1.15 15.08
N ALA A 530 35.17 0.63 13.97
CA ALA A 530 35.64 -0.63 13.43
C ALA A 530 37.13 -0.59 13.05
N LEU A 531 37.59 0.48 12.39
CA LEU A 531 39.01 0.67 12.08
C LEU A 531 39.90 0.66 13.35
N ILE A 532 39.46 1.33 14.41
CA ILE A 532 40.17 1.33 15.70
C ILE A 532 40.17 -0.09 16.30
N THR A 533 39.07 -0.81 16.26
CA THR A 533 38.98 -2.19 16.76
C THR A 533 39.90 -3.15 15.99
N LEU A 534 40.15 -2.86 14.71
CA LEU A 534 41.07 -3.62 13.85
C LEU A 534 42.54 -3.20 14.03
N GLY A 535 42.87 -2.33 15.02
CA GLY A 535 44.22 -1.95 15.38
C GLY A 535 44.70 -0.63 14.76
N MET A 536 43.87 0.11 14.04
CA MET A 536 44.26 1.42 13.52
C MET A 536 44.26 2.46 14.65
N HIS A 537 45.31 3.31 14.68
CA HIS A 537 45.39 4.38 15.67
C HIS A 537 44.18 5.33 15.57
N PRO A 538 43.59 5.78 16.71
CA PRO A 538 42.37 6.61 16.70
C PRO A 538 42.44 7.86 15.82
N HIS A 539 43.61 8.53 15.79
CA HIS A 539 43.81 9.71 14.95
C HIS A 539 43.81 9.39 13.44
N GLN A 540 44.44 8.26 13.07
CA GLN A 540 44.40 7.78 11.67
C GLN A 540 42.99 7.40 11.22
N ALA A 541 42.25 6.70 12.07
CA ALA A 541 40.87 6.34 11.81
C ALA A 541 39.97 7.58 11.63
N GLN A 542 40.21 8.63 12.41
CA GLN A 542 39.48 9.90 12.26
C GLN A 542 39.83 10.63 10.96
N ARG A 543 41.08 10.67 10.56
CA ARG A 543 41.50 11.23 9.27
C ARG A 543 40.88 10.45 8.12
N ALA A 544 40.92 9.12 8.16
CA ALA A 544 40.32 8.25 7.18
C ALA A 544 38.81 8.56 6.99
N GLN A 545 38.08 8.71 8.10
CA GLN A 545 36.66 9.09 8.10
C GLN A 545 36.45 10.46 7.42
N LEU A 546 37.26 11.47 7.75
CA LEU A 546 37.13 12.81 7.18
C LEU A 546 37.47 12.84 5.68
N HIS A 547 38.50 12.12 5.25
CA HIS A 547 38.85 11.98 3.84
C HIS A 547 37.74 11.32 3.04
N PHE A 548 37.21 10.19 3.54
CA PHE A 548 36.10 9.51 2.90
C PHE A 548 34.89 10.43 2.76
N ARG A 549 34.54 11.18 3.83
CA ARG A 549 33.43 12.14 3.79
C ARG A 549 33.62 13.20 2.72
N ARG A 550 34.84 13.78 2.59
CA ARG A 550 35.13 14.79 1.57
C ARG A 550 35.04 14.25 0.16
N LEU A 551 35.61 13.07 -0.06
CA LEU A 551 35.58 12.41 -1.37
C LEU A 551 34.14 12.04 -1.78
N ASP A 552 33.36 11.45 -0.89
CA ASP A 552 31.97 11.09 -1.16
C ASP A 552 31.10 12.31 -1.48
N MET A 553 31.30 13.43 -0.76
CA MET A 553 30.60 14.68 -1.05
C MET A 553 31.03 15.32 -2.37
N ARG A 554 32.31 15.18 -2.77
CA ARG A 554 32.79 15.62 -4.09
C ARG A 554 32.13 14.78 -5.19
N MET A 555 32.16 13.47 -5.07
CA MET A 555 31.50 12.57 -6.02
C MET A 555 30.00 12.81 -6.13
N LEU A 556 29.33 13.18 -5.05
CA LEU A 556 27.91 13.52 -5.09
C LEU A 556 27.61 14.78 -5.92
N ARG A 557 28.52 15.76 -5.90
CA ARG A 557 28.38 17.00 -6.67
C ARG A 557 28.77 16.86 -8.14
N GLU A 558 29.77 16.03 -8.44
CA GLU A 558 30.37 15.89 -9.77
C GLU A 558 29.70 14.81 -10.64
N LEU A 559 29.13 13.78 -9.99
CA LEU A 559 28.57 12.64 -10.69
C LEU A 559 27.04 12.76 -10.78
N MET A 560 26.54 13.17 -11.96
CA MET A 560 25.14 12.95 -12.31
C MET A 560 24.81 11.45 -12.28
N PRO A 561 23.60 11.05 -11.83
CA PRO A 561 23.14 9.68 -11.99
C PRO A 561 22.90 9.41 -13.48
N VAL A 562 23.93 8.90 -14.17
CA VAL A 562 23.77 8.35 -15.52
C VAL A 562 23.24 6.94 -15.32
N HIS A 563 22.07 6.65 -15.87
CA HIS A 563 21.36 5.36 -15.82
C HIS A 563 22.06 4.20 -16.59
N THR A 564 23.39 4.17 -16.64
CA THR A 564 24.11 3.11 -17.34
C THR A 564 25.05 2.38 -16.37
N ASP A 565 24.68 1.17 -15.99
CA ASP A 565 25.36 0.33 -14.97
C ASP A 565 26.88 0.13 -15.20
N THR A 566 27.32 0.09 -16.43
CA THR A 566 28.75 -0.14 -16.78
C THR A 566 29.66 1.06 -16.46
N VAL A 567 29.18 2.29 -16.62
CA VAL A 567 29.95 3.50 -16.32
C VAL A 567 30.01 3.76 -14.81
N GLN A 568 28.98 3.40 -14.05
CA GLN A 568 28.99 3.49 -12.59
C GLN A 568 30.01 2.53 -11.97
N ILE A 569 30.09 1.30 -12.45
CA ILE A 569 31.02 0.28 -11.93
C ILE A 569 32.48 0.70 -12.14
N SER A 570 32.82 1.28 -13.29
CA SER A 570 34.19 1.75 -13.56
C SER A 570 34.60 2.92 -12.65
N ARG A 571 33.69 3.88 -12.46
CA ARG A 571 33.93 5.06 -11.60
C ARG A 571 33.97 4.72 -10.11
N VAL A 572 33.16 3.79 -9.65
CA VAL A 572 33.22 3.28 -8.27
C VAL A 572 34.56 2.55 -8.03
N ARG A 573 35.08 1.81 -9.02
CA ARG A 573 36.41 1.18 -8.93
C ARG A 573 37.53 2.21 -8.92
N GLU A 574 37.42 3.26 -9.72
CA GLU A 574 38.38 4.37 -9.77
C GLU A 574 38.43 5.14 -8.44
N ALA A 575 37.28 5.49 -7.90
CA ALA A 575 37.15 6.13 -6.59
C ALA A 575 37.68 5.24 -5.43
N ARG A 576 37.52 3.93 -5.54
CA ARG A 576 38.11 2.98 -4.59
C ARG A 576 39.64 2.99 -4.68
N ARG A 577 40.22 3.00 -5.87
CA ARG A 577 41.68 3.09 -6.07
C ARG A 577 42.26 4.40 -5.55
N GLU A 578 41.58 5.53 -5.84
CA GLU A 578 41.98 6.83 -5.27
C GLU A 578 41.99 6.82 -3.74
N LEU A 579 40.99 6.23 -3.11
CA LEU A 579 40.93 6.04 -1.67
C LEU A 579 42.11 5.19 -1.15
N GLU A 580 42.36 4.04 -1.78
CA GLU A 580 43.44 3.13 -1.41
C GLU A 580 44.82 3.82 -1.54
N GLU A 581 45.04 4.61 -2.61
CA GLU A 581 46.26 5.37 -2.82
C GLU A 581 46.46 6.51 -1.79
N ILE A 582 45.40 7.22 -1.45
CA ILE A 582 45.43 8.30 -0.44
C ILE A 582 45.77 7.71 0.92
N PHE A 583 45.13 6.58 1.29
CA PHE A 583 45.44 5.90 2.56
C PHE A 583 46.87 5.37 2.61
N GLN A 584 47.37 4.77 1.55
CA GLN A 584 48.75 4.28 1.47
C GLN A 584 49.77 5.43 1.60
N ARG A 585 49.54 6.56 0.93
CA ARG A 585 50.40 7.74 1.00
C ARG A 585 50.42 8.38 2.41
N GLU A 586 49.28 8.42 3.09
CA GLU A 586 49.21 8.95 4.45
C GLU A 586 49.83 8.01 5.47
N MET A 587 49.62 6.71 5.36
CA MET A 587 50.28 5.71 6.21
C MET A 587 51.81 5.73 6.03
N GLN A 588 52.32 5.89 4.81
CA GLN A 588 53.75 6.00 4.55
C GLN A 588 54.37 7.30 5.07
N LYS A 589 53.64 8.42 5.10
CA LYS A 589 54.10 9.67 5.69
C LYS A 589 54.26 9.58 7.21
N GLU A 590 53.35 8.86 7.86
CA GLU A 590 53.37 8.72 9.31
C GLU A 590 54.44 7.73 9.78
N SER A 591 54.68 6.63 9.04
CA SER A 591 55.81 5.72 9.33
C SER A 591 57.16 6.44 9.23
N ARG A 592 57.34 7.32 8.25
CA ARG A 592 58.55 8.16 8.14
C ARG A 592 58.69 9.23 9.24
N GLN A 593 57.59 9.68 9.82
CA GLN A 593 57.65 10.61 10.96
C GLN A 593 57.93 9.88 12.27
N LEU A 594 57.51 8.64 12.43
CA LEU A 594 57.84 7.81 13.60
C LEU A 594 59.30 7.32 13.54
N ASP A 595 59.77 6.92 12.37
CA ASP A 595 61.20 6.54 12.18
C ASP A 595 62.18 7.72 12.39
N GLY A 596 61.70 8.98 12.27
CA GLY A 596 62.51 10.16 12.53
C GLY A 596 62.58 10.57 14.01
N TRP A 597 61.87 9.92 14.92
CA TRP A 597 61.96 10.16 16.37
C TRP A 597 62.85 9.15 17.09
N ASP A 598 63.10 7.99 16.49
CA ASP A 598 64.01 6.97 17.03
C ASP A 598 65.49 7.25 16.72
N GLU A 599 65.83 8.30 15.95
CA GLU A 599 67.19 8.74 15.69
C GLU A 599 67.71 9.75 16.75
N PHE A 600 66.93 10.06 17.82
CA PHE A 600 67.30 10.98 18.91
C PHE A 600 67.29 10.33 20.30
N GLU A 601 67.37 8.99 20.42
CA GLU A 601 67.82 8.28 21.60
C GLU A 601 69.18 7.63 21.26
#